data_2a0ec43b95f0ce1cc6eab7dbe70b765a
#
_entry.id   2a0ec43b95f0ce1cc6eab7dbe70b765a
#
_cell.length_a   1.000
_cell.length_b   1.000
_cell.length_c   1.000
_cell.angle_alpha   90.00
_cell.angle_beta   90.00
_cell.angle_gamma   90.00
#
_symmetry.space_group_name_H-M   'P 1'
#
loop_
_entity.id
_entity.type
_entity.pdbx_description
1 polymer ?
#
loop_
_entity_poly.entity_id
_entity_poly.type
_entity_poly.pdbx_seq_one_letter_code
_entity_poly.pdbx_strand_id
1 'polypeptide(L)'
;MRSVRFLVLLVIGAAILFMASASEAQKVGSTSMQFLKVMPSARATALGEAYAAWAIGPEAMFYNPAGLARLEKMGVSTSYVNWLFDAQQGALAYALAVKRFGVLGFQIQYADFGQFEETSTQRPYITNPDNPGFTGRSFHPFSYAVGIYYARDLTDKFSVGFGMKYAYESLFNGDRVIAMVKQGVYEAVKTWASVVLFDFGIRYNTGFRSIHLGSSVQNFGPDVKYAQQSHPVPLLFRFGIGADIIGLNGLWAQNSRNSRFSLAGDIFHPNDYDQQVHVGMEYEFANTFALRAGYKFNYDFDGLTFGAGLQHQLEGIRLSFDYSYGDMGVYLGYVQRISIGIALP
;
A
#
# COMPACT_ATOMS: atom_id res chain seq x y z
N MET A 1 0.29 -32.13 -19.90
CA MET A 1 1.66 -31.65 -19.64
C MET A 1 2.23 -30.70 -20.72
N ARG A 2 1.99 -30.92 -22.01
CA ARG A 2 2.49 -30.00 -23.09
C ARG A 2 1.80 -28.63 -23.07
N SER A 3 0.51 -28.56 -22.82
CA SER A 3 -0.27 -27.30 -22.77
C SER A 3 0.12 -26.38 -21.61
N VAL A 4 0.48 -26.94 -20.44
CA VAL A 4 0.93 -26.15 -19.27
C VAL A 4 2.31 -25.53 -19.53
N ARG A 5 3.22 -26.26 -20.18
CA ARG A 5 4.55 -25.72 -20.58
C ARG A 5 4.43 -24.60 -21.59
N PHE A 6 3.48 -24.71 -22.53
CA PHE A 6 3.23 -23.66 -23.52
C PHE A 6 2.65 -22.40 -22.90
N LEU A 7 1.72 -22.54 -21.92
CA LEU A 7 1.15 -21.41 -21.19
C LEU A 7 2.21 -20.69 -20.33
N VAL A 8 3.07 -21.43 -19.64
CA VAL A 8 4.18 -20.87 -18.84
C VAL A 8 5.18 -20.12 -19.72
N LEU A 9 5.53 -20.66 -20.90
CA LEU A 9 6.41 -19.99 -21.85
C LEU A 9 5.77 -18.75 -22.47
N LEU A 10 4.46 -18.72 -22.67
CA LEU A 10 3.71 -17.59 -23.19
C LEU A 10 3.62 -16.46 -22.14
N VAL A 11 3.45 -16.80 -20.86
CA VAL A 11 3.45 -15.85 -19.73
C VAL A 11 4.85 -15.27 -19.52
N ILE A 12 5.91 -16.09 -19.58
CA ILE A 12 7.30 -15.63 -19.49
C ILE A 12 7.66 -14.76 -20.71
N GLY A 13 7.25 -15.14 -21.90
CA GLY A 13 7.47 -14.35 -23.11
C GLY A 13 6.74 -13.01 -23.10
N ALA A 14 5.50 -12.96 -22.59
CA ALA A 14 4.76 -11.73 -22.39
C ALA A 14 5.42 -10.83 -21.33
N ALA A 15 5.90 -11.40 -20.24
CA ALA A 15 6.62 -10.65 -19.20
C ALA A 15 7.93 -10.03 -19.71
N ILE A 16 8.67 -10.74 -20.58
CA ILE A 16 9.91 -10.23 -21.20
C ILE A 16 9.60 -9.12 -22.20
N LEU A 17 8.52 -9.21 -22.99
CA LEU A 17 8.11 -8.18 -23.93
C LEU A 17 7.65 -6.87 -23.23
N PHE A 18 7.10 -6.95 -22.02
CA PHE A 18 6.73 -5.78 -21.24
C PHE A 18 7.93 -5.08 -20.57
N MET A 19 9.09 -5.71 -20.47
CA MET A 19 10.31 -5.11 -19.91
C MET A 19 11.05 -4.15 -20.86
N ALA A 20 10.64 -4.06 -22.11
CA ALA A 20 11.25 -3.17 -23.11
C ALA A 20 10.51 -1.82 -23.16
N SER A 21 10.40 -1.11 -22.05
CA SER A 21 9.86 0.25 -22.03
C SER A 21 10.97 1.25 -22.27
N ALA A 22 10.75 2.17 -23.20
CA ALA A 22 11.64 3.30 -23.44
C ALA A 22 11.75 4.14 -22.15
N SER A 23 12.97 4.50 -21.78
CA SER A 23 13.26 5.42 -20.68
C SER A 23 12.67 6.80 -21.02
N GLU A 24 11.46 7.06 -20.58
CA GLU A 24 10.95 8.43 -20.48
C GLU A 24 11.54 9.08 -19.23
N ALA A 25 11.75 10.40 -19.25
CA ALA A 25 12.25 11.15 -18.11
C ALA A 25 11.31 10.92 -16.91
N GLN A 26 11.81 10.26 -15.89
CA GLN A 26 11.03 9.95 -14.68
C GLN A 26 10.54 11.25 -14.02
N LYS A 27 9.26 11.28 -13.68
CA LYS A 27 8.62 12.37 -12.93
C LYS A 27 8.74 12.16 -11.41
N VAL A 28 9.85 11.56 -10.96
CA VAL A 28 10.06 11.21 -9.56
C VAL A 28 9.88 12.42 -8.66
N GLY A 29 9.09 12.26 -7.57
CA GLY A 29 8.82 13.33 -6.61
C GLY A 29 7.91 14.45 -7.10
N SER A 30 7.23 14.28 -8.24
CA SER A 30 6.30 15.28 -8.78
C SER A 30 4.90 15.23 -8.18
N THR A 31 4.56 14.17 -7.43
CA THR A 31 3.27 14.04 -6.76
C THR A 31 3.32 14.50 -5.30
N SER A 32 2.21 15.00 -4.82
CA SER A 32 1.95 15.33 -3.41
C SER A 32 1.44 14.11 -2.64
N MET A 33 1.26 14.24 -1.31
CA MET A 33 0.66 13.19 -0.46
C MET A 33 1.31 11.82 -0.61
N GLN A 34 2.65 11.78 -0.66
CA GLN A 34 3.45 10.55 -0.86
C GLN A 34 3.19 9.46 0.20
N PHE A 35 2.68 9.83 1.39
CA PHE A 35 2.32 8.89 2.44
C PHE A 35 1.27 7.86 1.98
N LEU A 36 0.44 8.20 0.97
CA LEU A 36 -0.55 7.29 0.37
C LEU A 36 0.08 6.13 -0.42
N LYS A 37 1.37 6.23 -0.77
CA LYS A 37 2.13 5.15 -1.42
C LYS A 37 2.73 4.15 -0.41
N VAL A 38 2.80 4.52 0.86
CA VAL A 38 3.33 3.64 1.91
C VAL A 38 2.25 2.66 2.33
N MET A 39 2.39 1.44 1.87
CA MET A 39 1.42 0.38 2.14
C MET A 39 1.56 -0.15 3.56
N PRO A 40 0.46 -0.21 4.36
CA PRO A 40 0.55 -0.47 5.79
C PRO A 40 0.61 -1.96 6.17
N SER A 41 0.03 -2.88 5.37
CA SER A 41 -0.08 -4.28 5.76
C SER A 41 1.27 -5.00 5.78
N ALA A 42 1.65 -5.57 6.92
CA ALA A 42 2.85 -6.39 7.06
C ALA A 42 2.79 -7.65 6.19
N ARG A 43 1.63 -8.30 6.09
CA ARG A 43 1.46 -9.47 5.22
C ARG A 43 1.74 -9.14 3.76
N ALA A 44 1.14 -8.09 3.25
CA ALA A 44 1.26 -7.70 1.85
C ALA A 44 2.69 -7.24 1.51
N THR A 45 3.31 -6.46 2.39
CA THR A 45 4.67 -5.96 2.16
C THR A 45 5.72 -7.07 2.27
N ALA A 46 5.51 -8.08 3.11
CA ALA A 46 6.35 -9.28 3.14
C ALA A 46 6.33 -10.08 1.83
N LEU A 47 5.26 -9.92 1.04
CA LEU A 47 5.09 -10.52 -0.30
C LEU A 47 5.60 -9.59 -1.43
N GLY A 48 6.44 -8.59 -1.12
CA GLY A 48 6.87 -7.59 -2.10
C GLY A 48 5.72 -6.74 -2.61
N GLU A 49 4.61 -6.64 -1.90
CA GLU A 49 3.35 -5.99 -2.32
C GLU A 49 2.64 -6.65 -3.52
N ALA A 50 3.01 -7.88 -3.90
CA ALA A 50 2.26 -8.68 -4.87
C ALA A 50 0.95 -9.19 -4.25
N TYR A 51 -0.03 -8.30 -4.10
CA TYR A 51 -1.21 -8.55 -3.26
C TYR A 51 -2.55 -8.21 -3.92
N ALA A 52 -2.58 -7.64 -5.13
CA ALA A 52 -3.81 -7.19 -5.79
C ALA A 52 -4.84 -8.32 -5.99
N ALA A 53 -4.39 -9.53 -6.30
CA ALA A 53 -5.24 -10.70 -6.46
C ALA A 53 -5.59 -11.39 -5.11
N TRP A 54 -4.78 -11.17 -4.07
CA TRP A 54 -4.91 -11.86 -2.76
C TRP A 54 -5.44 -10.98 -1.64
N ALA A 55 -5.58 -9.69 -1.87
CA ALA A 55 -6.17 -8.78 -0.91
C ALA A 55 -7.56 -9.29 -0.50
N ILE A 56 -7.74 -9.61 0.78
CA ILE A 56 -8.99 -10.10 1.37
C ILE A 56 -9.18 -9.48 2.75
N GLY A 57 -10.44 -9.24 3.12
CA GLY A 57 -10.78 -8.69 4.43
C GLY A 57 -10.48 -7.18 4.55
N PRO A 58 -10.36 -6.64 5.79
CA PRO A 58 -10.22 -5.19 6.00
C PRO A 58 -9.01 -4.57 5.31
N GLU A 59 -7.87 -5.26 5.28
CA GLU A 59 -6.64 -4.77 4.64
C GLU A 59 -6.76 -4.57 3.13
N ALA A 60 -7.75 -5.23 2.49
CA ALA A 60 -7.99 -5.09 1.06
C ALA A 60 -8.25 -3.63 0.64
N MET A 61 -8.76 -2.78 1.53
CA MET A 61 -9.00 -1.36 1.25
C MET A 61 -7.72 -0.62 0.83
N PHE A 62 -6.56 -1.05 1.32
CA PHE A 62 -5.27 -0.41 0.98
C PHE A 62 -4.67 -0.91 -0.34
N TYR A 63 -5.19 -2.00 -0.94
CA TYR A 63 -4.60 -2.62 -2.14
C TYR A 63 -5.60 -2.81 -3.27
N ASN A 64 -6.72 -3.50 -2.99
CA ASN A 64 -7.78 -3.77 -3.94
C ASN A 64 -9.11 -3.88 -3.18
N PRO A 65 -9.95 -2.85 -3.20
CA PRO A 65 -11.19 -2.82 -2.42
C PRO A 65 -12.18 -3.94 -2.75
N ALA A 66 -12.08 -4.59 -3.93
CA ALA A 66 -12.93 -5.73 -4.27
C ALA A 66 -12.70 -6.93 -3.33
N GLY A 67 -11.52 -7.01 -2.70
CA GLY A 67 -11.21 -8.06 -1.73
C GLY A 67 -12.04 -8.03 -0.45
N LEU A 68 -12.66 -6.89 -0.12
CA LEU A 68 -13.63 -6.79 0.97
C LEU A 68 -14.82 -7.71 0.78
N ALA A 69 -15.27 -7.94 -0.46
CA ALA A 69 -16.45 -8.77 -0.75
C ALA A 69 -16.34 -10.21 -0.23
N ARG A 70 -15.12 -10.67 0.06
CA ARG A 70 -14.84 -12.01 0.61
C ARG A 70 -14.91 -12.08 2.14
N LEU A 71 -15.25 -11.01 2.81
CA LEU A 71 -15.46 -11.01 4.26
C LEU A 71 -16.81 -11.65 4.60
N GLU A 72 -16.81 -12.64 5.49
CA GLU A 72 -18.02 -13.39 5.84
C GLU A 72 -18.90 -12.63 6.84
N LYS A 73 -18.32 -12.04 7.87
CA LYS A 73 -19.07 -11.27 8.88
C LYS A 73 -18.43 -9.92 9.17
N MET A 74 -17.39 -9.89 9.97
CA MET A 74 -16.75 -8.67 10.44
C MET A 74 -15.25 -8.87 10.56
N GLY A 75 -14.48 -7.82 10.33
CA GLY A 75 -13.06 -7.83 10.57
C GLY A 75 -12.51 -6.46 10.94
N VAL A 76 -11.44 -6.47 11.70
CA VAL A 76 -10.61 -5.32 12.06
C VAL A 76 -9.16 -5.67 11.79
N SER A 77 -8.42 -4.75 11.24
CA SER A 77 -6.96 -4.84 11.11
C SER A 77 -6.33 -3.53 11.51
N THR A 78 -5.24 -3.59 12.27
CA THR A 78 -4.41 -2.44 12.59
C THR A 78 -2.97 -2.74 12.20
N SER A 79 -2.26 -1.71 11.75
CA SER A 79 -0.87 -1.84 11.32
C SER A 79 -0.06 -0.65 11.81
N TYR A 80 1.19 -0.94 12.15
CA TYR A 80 2.21 0.05 12.48
C TYR A 80 3.41 -0.14 11.55
N VAL A 81 3.91 0.97 11.01
CA VAL A 81 5.05 1.03 10.10
C VAL A 81 6.10 1.93 10.71
N ASN A 82 7.27 1.36 10.98
CA ASN A 82 8.48 2.12 11.24
C ASN A 82 9.13 2.43 9.89
N TRP A 83 8.94 3.67 9.42
CA TRP A 83 9.37 4.13 8.11
C TRP A 83 10.77 4.73 8.18
N LEU A 84 11.25 5.27 7.09
CA LEU A 84 12.58 5.90 6.97
C LEU A 84 12.65 7.21 7.76
N PHE A 85 13.86 7.57 8.24
CA PHE A 85 14.14 8.84 8.91
C PHE A 85 13.23 9.13 10.12
N ASP A 86 12.99 8.09 10.94
CA ASP A 86 12.14 8.15 12.13
C ASP A 86 10.67 8.52 11.87
N ALA A 87 10.25 8.57 10.59
CA ALA A 87 8.85 8.71 10.25
C ALA A 87 8.08 7.43 10.63
N GLN A 88 6.85 7.59 11.05
CA GLN A 88 5.99 6.50 11.50
C GLN A 88 4.64 6.58 10.80
N GLN A 89 4.04 5.41 10.55
CA GLN A 89 2.70 5.36 9.99
C GLN A 89 1.86 4.34 10.73
N GLY A 90 0.61 4.72 11.02
CA GLY A 90 -0.40 3.84 11.57
C GLY A 90 -1.57 3.68 10.60
N ALA A 91 -2.19 2.51 10.60
CA ALA A 91 -3.40 2.26 9.85
C ALA A 91 -4.39 1.42 10.66
N LEU A 92 -5.68 1.73 10.49
CA LEU A 92 -6.80 0.97 11.01
C LEU A 92 -7.77 0.71 9.88
N ALA A 93 -8.22 -0.51 9.75
CA ALA A 93 -9.22 -0.94 8.80
C ALA A 93 -10.32 -1.74 9.52
N TYR A 94 -11.56 -1.37 9.29
CA TYR A 94 -12.74 -2.07 9.80
C TYR A 94 -13.65 -2.44 8.64
N ALA A 95 -14.21 -3.65 8.63
CA ALA A 95 -15.15 -4.07 7.61
C ALA A 95 -16.28 -4.90 8.21
N LEU A 96 -17.50 -4.71 7.67
CA LEU A 96 -18.71 -5.38 8.11
C LEU A 96 -19.50 -5.88 6.90
N ALA A 97 -19.74 -7.20 6.86
CA ALA A 97 -20.62 -7.80 5.88
C ALA A 97 -22.09 -7.60 6.27
N VAL A 98 -22.86 -6.97 5.39
CA VAL A 98 -24.30 -6.74 5.54
C VAL A 98 -25.03 -7.67 4.59
N LYS A 99 -25.78 -8.63 5.15
CA LYS A 99 -26.49 -9.67 4.36
C LYS A 99 -27.27 -9.06 3.18
N ARG A 100 -27.11 -9.64 2.00
CA ARG A 100 -27.75 -9.24 0.72
C ARG A 100 -27.32 -7.88 0.17
N PHE A 101 -26.69 -7.03 0.96
CA PHE A 101 -26.24 -5.70 0.52
C PHE A 101 -24.81 -5.75 -0.02
N GLY A 102 -23.90 -6.37 0.71
CA GLY A 102 -22.46 -6.42 0.43
C GLY A 102 -21.64 -6.14 1.68
N VAL A 103 -20.41 -5.68 1.52
CA VAL A 103 -19.50 -5.38 2.62
C VAL A 103 -19.23 -3.89 2.67
N LEU A 104 -19.41 -3.30 3.84
CA LEU A 104 -19.02 -1.92 4.15
C LEU A 104 -17.66 -1.91 4.81
N GLY A 105 -16.80 -0.98 4.44
CA GLY A 105 -15.48 -0.79 5.00
C GLY A 105 -15.24 0.64 5.48
N PHE A 106 -14.39 0.77 6.47
CA PHE A 106 -13.89 2.05 6.98
C PHE A 106 -12.40 1.92 7.24
N GLN A 107 -11.61 2.92 6.79
CA GLN A 107 -10.17 2.97 7.05
C GLN A 107 -9.73 4.32 7.56
N ILE A 108 -8.67 4.28 8.36
CA ILE A 108 -7.86 5.44 8.74
C ILE A 108 -6.40 5.07 8.47
N GLN A 109 -5.66 6.02 7.92
CA GLN A 109 -4.22 5.96 7.75
C GLN A 109 -3.65 7.29 8.25
N TYR A 110 -2.61 7.23 9.08
CA TYR A 110 -1.94 8.39 9.65
C TYR A 110 -0.43 8.27 9.48
N ALA A 111 0.21 9.33 9.06
CA ALA A 111 1.66 9.42 8.92
C ALA A 111 2.19 10.60 9.76
N ASP A 112 3.19 10.30 10.55
CA ASP A 112 3.93 11.21 11.41
C ASP A 112 5.36 11.28 10.87
N PHE A 113 5.82 12.49 10.54
CA PHE A 113 7.17 12.68 9.98
C PHE A 113 8.18 13.16 11.03
N GLY A 114 7.77 13.20 12.30
CA GLY A 114 8.61 13.65 13.40
C GLY A 114 8.70 15.17 13.52
N GLN A 115 9.56 15.61 14.41
CA GLN A 115 9.74 17.02 14.74
C GLN A 115 10.98 17.58 14.02
N PHE A 116 10.81 18.72 13.36
CA PHE A 116 11.89 19.45 12.69
C PHE A 116 12.13 20.79 13.38
N GLU A 117 13.39 21.19 13.46
CA GLU A 117 13.78 22.52 13.92
C GLU A 117 13.69 23.53 12.77
N GLU A 118 13.05 24.66 13.01
CA GLU A 118 12.94 25.74 12.03
C GLU A 118 14.27 26.48 11.89
N THR A 119 14.69 26.67 10.65
CA THR A 119 15.87 27.48 10.31
C THR A 119 15.48 28.71 9.50
N SER A 120 16.24 29.80 9.62
CA SER A 120 16.05 31.03 8.88
C SER A 120 17.38 31.58 8.38
N THR A 121 17.37 32.10 7.16
CA THR A 121 18.48 32.85 6.58
C THR A 121 18.47 34.34 6.93
N GLN A 122 17.48 34.79 7.70
CA GLN A 122 17.35 36.18 8.12
C GLN A 122 18.19 36.47 9.37
N ARG A 123 18.65 37.75 9.49
CA ARG A 123 19.25 38.20 10.73
C ARG A 123 18.19 38.29 11.84
N PRO A 124 18.53 38.02 13.11
CA PRO A 124 19.89 37.77 13.66
C PRO A 124 20.37 36.32 13.57
N TYR A 125 19.56 35.40 13.07
CA TYR A 125 19.83 33.93 13.18
C TYR A 125 21.13 33.51 12.47
N ILE A 126 21.47 34.10 11.32
CA ILE A 126 22.67 33.77 10.55
C ILE A 126 23.95 34.47 11.00
N THR A 127 23.87 35.41 11.96
CA THR A 127 25.04 36.22 12.38
C THR A 127 25.77 35.64 13.59
N ASN A 128 25.21 34.64 14.25
CA ASN A 128 25.83 33.92 15.35
C ASN A 128 26.63 32.71 14.83
N PRO A 129 27.98 32.64 14.98
CA PRO A 129 28.78 31.50 14.53
C PRO A 129 28.35 30.17 15.18
N ASP A 130 27.80 30.20 16.39
CA ASP A 130 27.38 29.05 17.17
C ASP A 130 25.92 28.64 16.87
N ASN A 131 25.20 29.42 16.04
CA ASN A 131 23.82 29.13 15.62
C ASN A 131 23.74 29.14 14.10
N PRO A 132 23.64 27.97 13.44
CA PRO A 132 23.58 27.87 11.98
C PRO A 132 22.21 28.27 11.40
N GLY A 133 21.53 29.23 12.01
CA GLY A 133 20.26 29.77 11.54
C GLY A 133 19.02 29.21 12.27
N PHE A 134 19.18 28.48 13.37
CA PHE A 134 18.05 28.01 14.16
C PHE A 134 17.27 29.16 14.78
N THR A 135 15.93 29.12 14.60
CA THR A 135 15.01 30.15 15.15
C THR A 135 14.60 29.85 16.58
N GLY A 136 14.86 28.63 17.09
CA GLY A 136 14.38 28.11 18.37
C GLY A 136 12.93 27.65 18.33
N ARG A 137 12.31 27.63 17.15
CA ARG A 137 10.97 27.06 16.93
C ARG A 137 11.08 25.69 16.26
N SER A 138 10.10 24.85 16.49
CA SER A 138 9.95 23.54 15.82
C SER A 138 8.61 23.40 15.15
N PHE A 139 8.53 22.53 14.15
CA PHE A 139 7.30 22.18 13.47
C PHE A 139 7.20 20.68 13.27
N HIS A 140 5.98 20.19 13.10
CA HIS A 140 5.67 18.78 13.04
C HIS A 140 4.77 18.49 11.82
N PRO A 141 5.34 18.04 10.69
CA PRO A 141 4.56 17.62 9.54
C PRO A 141 3.80 16.33 9.85
N PHE A 142 2.56 16.27 9.38
CA PHE A 142 1.74 15.07 9.51
C PHE A 142 0.75 14.96 8.37
N SER A 143 0.28 13.74 8.12
CA SER A 143 -0.71 13.46 7.09
C SER A 143 -1.70 12.41 7.58
N TYR A 144 -2.94 12.45 7.08
CA TYR A 144 -3.89 11.40 7.33
C TYR A 144 -4.85 11.21 6.15
N ALA A 145 -5.42 10.00 6.07
CA ALA A 145 -6.51 9.68 5.16
C ALA A 145 -7.59 8.90 5.91
N VAL A 146 -8.85 9.29 5.67
CA VAL A 146 -10.03 8.60 6.23
C VAL A 146 -10.93 8.22 5.06
N GLY A 147 -11.34 6.96 4.98
CA GLY A 147 -12.10 6.45 3.85
C GLY A 147 -13.24 5.53 4.23
N ILE A 148 -14.25 5.51 3.37
CA ILE A 148 -15.37 4.57 3.40
C ILE A 148 -15.38 3.75 2.12
N TYR A 149 -15.72 2.48 2.23
CA TYR A 149 -15.63 1.51 1.15
C TYR A 149 -16.89 0.66 1.07
N TYR A 150 -17.17 0.23 -0.14
CA TYR A 150 -18.21 -0.73 -0.41
C TYR A 150 -17.71 -1.77 -1.39
N ALA A 151 -18.01 -3.05 -1.14
CA ALA A 151 -17.69 -4.12 -2.07
C ALA A 151 -18.81 -5.15 -2.11
N ARG A 152 -18.92 -5.82 -3.25
CA ARG A 152 -19.93 -6.85 -3.48
C ARG A 152 -19.45 -7.89 -4.49
N ASP A 153 -19.83 -9.14 -4.26
CA ASP A 153 -19.79 -10.18 -5.29
C ASP A 153 -20.95 -9.98 -6.26
N LEU A 154 -20.62 -9.76 -7.53
CA LEU A 154 -21.62 -9.67 -8.61
C LEU A 154 -21.99 -11.08 -9.12
N THR A 155 -21.03 -11.98 -9.10
CA THR A 155 -21.19 -13.41 -9.38
C THR A 155 -20.30 -14.22 -8.46
N ASP A 156 -20.42 -15.54 -8.47
CA ASP A 156 -19.55 -16.45 -7.69
C ASP A 156 -18.05 -16.26 -8.01
N LYS A 157 -17.73 -15.68 -9.18
CA LYS A 157 -16.37 -15.50 -9.66
C LYS A 157 -15.89 -14.05 -9.70
N PHE A 158 -16.81 -13.10 -9.69
CA PHE A 158 -16.46 -11.70 -9.94
C PHE A 158 -16.94 -10.78 -8.82
N SER A 159 -16.00 -10.07 -8.23
CA SER A 159 -16.22 -9.10 -7.16
C SER A 159 -15.79 -7.71 -7.62
N VAL A 160 -16.49 -6.69 -7.14
CA VAL A 160 -16.16 -5.28 -7.35
C VAL A 160 -16.08 -4.56 -6.02
N GLY A 161 -15.26 -3.53 -5.97
CA GLY A 161 -15.11 -2.66 -4.81
C GLY A 161 -14.95 -1.20 -5.22
N PHE A 162 -15.48 -0.34 -4.40
CA PHE A 162 -15.39 1.11 -4.54
C PHE A 162 -15.05 1.73 -3.18
N GLY A 163 -14.23 2.78 -3.20
CA GLY A 163 -13.85 3.55 -2.03
C GLY A 163 -13.87 5.05 -2.30
N MET A 164 -14.17 5.81 -1.26
CA MET A 164 -14.01 7.27 -1.23
C MET A 164 -13.25 7.62 0.04
N LYS A 165 -12.17 8.39 -0.10
CA LYS A 165 -11.35 8.81 1.03
C LYS A 165 -11.03 10.29 0.97
N TYR A 166 -10.99 10.91 2.14
CA TYR A 166 -10.50 12.27 2.34
C TYR A 166 -9.06 12.17 2.82
N ALA A 167 -8.14 12.79 2.12
CA ALA A 167 -6.73 12.88 2.47
C ALA A 167 -6.37 14.33 2.83
N TYR A 168 -5.55 14.49 3.86
CA TYR A 168 -5.02 15.75 4.35
C TYR A 168 -3.53 15.61 4.61
N GLU A 169 -2.77 16.62 4.23
CA GLU A 169 -1.34 16.71 4.50
C GLU A 169 -1.00 18.11 4.99
N SER A 170 -0.26 18.21 6.09
CA SER A 170 0.28 19.43 6.65
C SER A 170 1.80 19.38 6.66
N LEU A 171 2.44 20.33 6.01
CA LEU A 171 3.89 20.45 5.96
C LEU A 171 4.46 21.27 7.13
N PHE A 172 3.61 22.03 7.84
CA PHE A 172 4.06 22.95 8.88
C PHE A 172 2.95 23.22 9.92
N ASN A 173 2.73 22.33 10.87
CA ASN A 173 1.73 22.41 11.97
C ASN A 173 0.32 22.82 11.56
N GLY A 174 -0.05 22.82 10.26
CA GLY A 174 -1.28 23.41 9.78
C GLY A 174 -1.28 24.95 9.72
N ASP A 175 -0.14 25.58 10.00
CA ASP A 175 0.00 27.04 10.04
C ASP A 175 0.33 27.62 8.65
N ARG A 176 0.10 28.92 8.50
CA ARG A 176 0.62 29.69 7.36
C ARG A 176 2.04 30.12 7.65
N VAL A 177 2.91 30.03 6.64
CA VAL A 177 4.28 30.56 6.71
C VAL A 177 4.43 31.74 5.77
N ILE A 178 5.28 32.70 6.14
CA ILE A 178 5.65 33.79 5.24
C ILE A 178 6.72 33.28 4.29
N ALA A 179 6.41 33.22 3.02
CA ALA A 179 7.32 32.79 1.97
C ALA A 179 7.46 33.84 0.88
N MET A 180 8.63 33.89 0.25
CA MET A 180 8.86 34.73 -0.91
C MET A 180 8.17 34.11 -2.14
N VAL A 181 7.04 34.66 -2.57
CA VAL A 181 6.25 34.18 -3.71
C VAL A 181 6.74 34.70 -5.05
N LYS A 182 7.40 35.88 -5.04
CA LYS A 182 8.13 36.49 -6.15
C LYS A 182 9.31 37.27 -5.57
N GLN A 183 10.27 37.63 -6.43
CA GLN A 183 11.41 38.41 -6.00
C GLN A 183 10.97 39.68 -5.23
N GLY A 184 11.31 39.74 -3.93
CA GLY A 184 10.98 40.85 -3.04
C GLY A 184 9.55 40.89 -2.53
N VAL A 185 8.67 39.93 -2.89
CA VAL A 185 7.28 39.85 -2.42
C VAL A 185 7.09 38.69 -1.46
N TYR A 186 6.73 38.96 -0.22
CA TYR A 186 6.51 37.99 0.84
C TYR A 186 5.01 37.92 1.16
N GLU A 187 4.46 36.70 1.16
CA GLU A 187 3.06 36.44 1.45
C GLU A 187 2.91 35.30 2.47
N ALA A 188 1.81 35.33 3.22
CA ALA A 188 1.43 34.23 4.10
C ALA A 188 0.82 33.10 3.28
N VAL A 189 1.62 32.07 2.98
CA VAL A 189 1.22 30.93 2.16
C VAL A 189 0.67 29.79 3.00
N LYS A 190 -0.28 29.06 2.41
CA LYS A 190 -0.89 27.87 2.98
C LYS A 190 0.09 26.69 2.88
N THR A 191 0.34 26.00 4.00
CA THR A 191 1.27 24.87 4.07
C THR A 191 0.58 23.52 4.14
N TRP A 192 -0.72 23.46 3.94
CA TRP A 192 -1.50 22.21 3.97
C TRP A 192 -2.38 22.09 2.74
N ALA A 193 -2.73 20.87 2.42
CA ALA A 193 -3.67 20.56 1.36
C ALA A 193 -4.62 19.44 1.78
N SER A 194 -5.79 19.40 1.15
CA SER A 194 -6.75 18.32 1.34
C SER A 194 -7.45 17.99 0.03
N VAL A 195 -7.85 16.74 -0.13
CA VAL A 195 -8.48 16.23 -1.34
C VAL A 195 -9.40 15.07 -1.04
N VAL A 196 -10.44 14.91 -1.85
CA VAL A 196 -11.25 13.69 -1.88
C VAL A 196 -10.77 12.82 -3.04
N LEU A 197 -10.51 11.55 -2.74
CA LEU A 197 -9.96 10.56 -3.65
C LEU A 197 -10.89 9.36 -3.74
N PHE A 198 -10.85 8.69 -4.89
CA PHE A 198 -11.65 7.51 -5.17
C PHE A 198 -10.75 6.32 -5.47
N ASP A 199 -11.20 5.15 -5.00
CA ASP A 199 -10.55 3.86 -5.22
C ASP A 199 -11.52 2.90 -5.88
N PHE A 200 -11.06 2.15 -6.88
CA PHE A 200 -11.82 1.14 -7.60
C PHE A 200 -11.06 -0.17 -7.59
N GLY A 201 -11.77 -1.26 -7.51
CA GLY A 201 -11.16 -2.58 -7.57
C GLY A 201 -12.06 -3.62 -8.21
N ILE A 202 -11.42 -4.59 -8.85
CA ILE A 202 -12.05 -5.79 -9.35
C ILE A 202 -11.25 -7.01 -8.91
N ARG A 203 -11.94 -8.11 -8.68
CA ARG A 203 -11.34 -9.40 -8.41
C ARG A 203 -12.08 -10.49 -9.19
N TYR A 204 -11.32 -11.36 -9.82
CA TYR A 204 -11.87 -12.43 -10.64
C TYR A 204 -11.26 -13.77 -10.25
N ASN A 205 -12.12 -14.71 -9.86
CA ASN A 205 -11.77 -16.11 -9.70
C ASN A 205 -11.95 -16.80 -11.06
N THR A 206 -10.88 -17.24 -11.69
CA THR A 206 -10.95 -17.84 -13.03
C THR A 206 -11.80 -19.12 -13.07
N GLY A 207 -11.98 -19.77 -11.91
CA GLY A 207 -12.57 -21.10 -11.81
C GLY A 207 -11.63 -22.22 -12.25
N PHE A 208 -10.42 -21.89 -12.71
CA PHE A 208 -9.39 -22.87 -12.99
C PHE A 208 -8.49 -22.99 -11.75
N ARG A 209 -8.74 -24.04 -10.96
CA ARG A 209 -8.05 -24.28 -9.69
C ARG A 209 -8.04 -23.06 -8.78
N SER A 210 -6.88 -22.66 -8.26
CA SER A 210 -6.67 -21.58 -7.33
C SER A 210 -6.25 -20.25 -7.99
N ILE A 211 -6.36 -20.12 -9.31
CA ILE A 211 -5.93 -18.90 -10.00
C ILE A 211 -6.94 -17.76 -9.79
N HIS A 212 -6.44 -16.67 -9.22
CA HIS A 212 -7.17 -15.41 -9.03
C HIS A 212 -6.48 -14.27 -9.78
N LEU A 213 -7.28 -13.37 -10.31
CA LEU A 213 -6.84 -12.12 -10.89
C LEU A 213 -7.40 -10.96 -10.05
N GLY A 214 -6.63 -9.89 -9.93
CA GLY A 214 -7.05 -8.67 -9.28
C GLY A 214 -6.56 -7.45 -10.04
N SER A 215 -7.36 -6.39 -10.07
CA SER A 215 -6.91 -5.09 -10.55
C SER A 215 -7.51 -3.99 -9.71
N SER A 216 -6.77 -2.91 -9.50
CA SER A 216 -7.25 -1.74 -8.79
C SER A 216 -6.66 -0.45 -9.36
N VAL A 217 -7.45 0.61 -9.24
CA VAL A 217 -7.03 1.99 -9.41
C VAL A 217 -7.28 2.69 -8.10
N GLN A 218 -6.25 3.28 -7.50
CA GLN A 218 -6.35 3.93 -6.20
C GLN A 218 -5.91 5.39 -6.29
N ASN A 219 -6.44 6.21 -5.39
CA ASN A 219 -6.15 7.63 -5.29
C ASN A 219 -6.55 8.43 -6.54
N PHE A 220 -7.61 8.05 -7.23
CA PHE A 220 -8.13 8.84 -8.34
C PHE A 220 -8.79 10.12 -7.82
N GLY A 221 -8.28 11.29 -8.22
CA GLY A 221 -8.80 12.58 -7.80
C GLY A 221 -8.10 13.76 -8.44
N PRO A 222 -8.51 14.98 -8.10
CA PRO A 222 -7.91 16.19 -8.63
C PRO A 222 -6.54 16.47 -8.02
N ASP A 223 -5.76 17.31 -8.71
CA ASP A 223 -4.52 17.86 -8.19
C ASP A 223 -4.76 18.67 -6.91
N VAL A 224 -3.77 18.69 -6.04
CA VAL A 224 -3.78 19.49 -4.81
C VAL A 224 -2.83 20.67 -4.91
N LYS A 225 -3.19 21.76 -4.22
CA LYS A 225 -2.44 22.99 -4.26
C LYS A 225 -1.89 23.34 -2.88
N TYR A 226 -0.55 23.40 -2.78
CA TYR A 226 0.16 24.06 -1.69
C TYR A 226 0.64 25.42 -2.19
N ALA A 227 0.60 26.43 -1.33
CA ALA A 227 1.02 27.78 -1.70
C ALA A 227 0.45 28.22 -3.07
N GLN A 228 1.26 28.13 -4.13
CA GLN A 228 0.92 28.60 -5.47
C GLN A 228 0.84 27.49 -6.53
N GLN A 229 1.62 26.43 -6.39
CA GLN A 229 1.71 25.36 -7.39
C GLN A 229 0.74 24.22 -7.09
N SER A 230 0.19 23.65 -8.16
CA SER A 230 -0.66 22.45 -8.12
C SER A 230 0.17 21.23 -8.47
N HIS A 231 -0.02 20.16 -7.71
CA HIS A 231 0.68 18.89 -7.89
C HIS A 231 -0.33 17.73 -7.95
N PRO A 232 -0.14 16.77 -8.82
CA PRO A 232 -1.00 15.61 -8.88
C PRO A 232 -0.90 14.78 -7.60
N VAL A 233 -1.95 14.04 -7.30
CA VAL A 233 -1.95 13.01 -6.27
C VAL A 233 -1.32 11.72 -6.81
N PRO A 234 -0.82 10.80 -5.96
CA PRO A 234 -0.20 9.56 -6.43
C PRO A 234 -1.26 8.57 -6.91
N LEU A 235 -1.67 8.66 -8.16
CA LEU A 235 -2.55 7.70 -8.81
C LEU A 235 -1.82 6.36 -8.97
N LEU A 236 -2.40 5.28 -8.42
CA LEU A 236 -1.79 3.96 -8.39
C LEU A 236 -2.65 2.97 -9.17
N PHE A 237 -2.07 2.36 -10.19
CA PHE A 237 -2.67 1.24 -10.90
C PHE A 237 -1.98 -0.06 -10.52
N ARG A 238 -2.77 -1.10 -10.21
CA ARG A 238 -2.28 -2.46 -9.94
C ARG A 238 -3.04 -3.48 -10.79
N PHE A 239 -2.30 -4.45 -11.30
CA PHE A 239 -2.86 -5.66 -11.90
C PHE A 239 -2.07 -6.85 -11.42
N GLY A 240 -2.74 -7.84 -10.84
CA GLY A 240 -2.08 -8.98 -10.21
C GLY A 240 -2.73 -10.31 -10.53
N ILE A 241 -1.89 -11.33 -10.42
CA ILE A 241 -2.26 -12.74 -10.50
C ILE A 241 -1.74 -13.46 -9.26
N GLY A 242 -2.52 -14.37 -8.71
CA GLY A 242 -2.11 -15.22 -7.60
C GLY A 242 -2.65 -16.63 -7.73
N ALA A 243 -1.88 -17.60 -7.27
CA ALA A 243 -2.27 -18.98 -7.28
C ALA A 243 -1.60 -19.80 -6.18
N ASP A 244 -2.32 -20.77 -5.61
CA ASP A 244 -1.74 -21.78 -4.76
C ASP A 244 -1.09 -22.87 -5.64
N ILE A 245 0.18 -23.15 -5.41
CA ILE A 245 0.92 -24.23 -6.06
C ILE A 245 0.66 -25.54 -5.34
N ILE A 246 0.66 -25.48 -4.01
CA ILE A 246 0.31 -26.60 -3.10
C ILE A 246 -0.86 -26.10 -2.23
N GLY A 247 -1.92 -26.91 -2.09
CA GLY A 247 -3.08 -26.56 -1.29
C GLY A 247 -4.31 -27.38 -1.67
N LEU A 248 -5.50 -26.98 -1.19
CA LEU A 248 -6.75 -27.70 -1.46
C LEU A 248 -7.10 -27.77 -2.96
N ASN A 249 -6.79 -26.68 -3.71
CA ASN A 249 -6.99 -26.57 -5.16
C ASN A 249 -5.69 -26.19 -5.87
N GLY A 250 -4.55 -26.61 -5.34
CA GLY A 250 -3.23 -26.25 -5.84
C GLY A 250 -3.00 -26.66 -7.30
N LEU A 251 -2.17 -25.90 -8.00
CA LEU A 251 -1.82 -26.15 -9.40
C LEU A 251 -1.05 -27.46 -9.58
N TRP A 252 -0.18 -27.77 -8.64
CA TRP A 252 0.68 -28.98 -8.68
C TRP A 252 0.17 -30.05 -7.71
N ALA A 253 0.17 -29.74 -6.39
CA ALA A 253 -0.30 -30.70 -5.37
C ALA A 253 -1.66 -30.26 -4.83
N GLN A 254 -2.64 -31.13 -5.05
CA GLN A 254 -4.02 -30.95 -4.59
C GLN A 254 -4.24 -31.75 -3.30
N ASN A 255 -5.23 -31.32 -2.51
CA ASN A 255 -5.65 -31.97 -1.26
C ASN A 255 -4.66 -31.83 -0.09
N SER A 256 -3.68 -30.94 -0.14
CA SER A 256 -2.92 -30.59 1.05
C SER A 256 -3.78 -29.69 1.95
N ARG A 257 -4.11 -30.19 3.16
CA ARG A 257 -4.89 -29.44 4.17
C ARG A 257 -4.00 -28.73 5.18
N ASN A 258 -2.80 -29.25 5.41
CA ASN A 258 -1.90 -28.75 6.44
C ASN A 258 -0.79 -27.83 5.90
N SER A 259 -0.61 -27.77 4.59
CA SER A 259 0.43 -26.96 3.98
C SER A 259 -0.12 -26.29 2.74
N ARG A 260 0.13 -24.99 2.61
CA ARG A 260 -0.19 -24.20 1.43
C ARG A 260 1.06 -23.45 0.98
N PHE A 261 1.40 -23.60 -0.29
CA PHE A 261 2.45 -22.82 -0.93
C PHE A 261 1.84 -22.04 -2.09
N SER A 262 1.99 -20.74 -2.04
CA SER A 262 1.31 -19.82 -2.95
C SER A 262 2.30 -18.85 -3.58
N LEU A 263 2.03 -18.46 -4.83
CA LEU A 263 2.79 -17.46 -5.58
C LEU A 263 1.87 -16.35 -6.07
N ALA A 264 2.38 -15.12 -6.03
CA ALA A 264 1.72 -13.96 -6.60
C ALA A 264 2.69 -13.12 -7.43
N GLY A 265 2.13 -12.41 -8.40
CA GLY A 265 2.85 -11.40 -9.17
C GLY A 265 1.93 -10.25 -9.53
N ASP A 266 2.40 -9.02 -9.33
CA ASP A 266 1.67 -7.80 -9.63
C ASP A 266 2.50 -6.91 -10.58
N ILE A 267 1.82 -6.26 -11.52
CA ILE A 267 2.30 -5.10 -12.24
C ILE A 267 1.76 -3.89 -11.48
N PHE A 268 2.63 -2.99 -11.10
CA PHE A 268 2.32 -1.76 -10.41
C PHE A 268 2.79 -0.56 -11.21
N HIS A 269 1.90 0.42 -11.43
CA HIS A 269 2.21 1.63 -12.19
C HIS A 269 1.70 2.86 -11.45
N PRO A 270 2.57 3.57 -10.70
CA PRO A 270 2.29 4.89 -10.18
C PRO A 270 2.44 5.93 -11.29
N ASN A 271 1.71 7.05 -11.22
CA ASN A 271 1.77 8.11 -12.22
C ASN A 271 3.05 8.96 -12.19
N ASP A 272 3.87 8.79 -11.15
CA ASP A 272 5.12 9.56 -10.92
C ASP A 272 6.38 8.70 -11.00
N TYR A 273 6.26 7.45 -11.41
CA TYR A 273 7.37 6.53 -11.55
C TYR A 273 7.11 5.51 -12.67
N ASP A 274 8.18 4.88 -13.15
CA ASP A 274 8.10 3.82 -14.15
C ASP A 274 7.32 2.60 -13.64
N GLN A 275 6.90 1.75 -14.56
CA GLN A 275 6.23 0.51 -14.25
C GLN A 275 7.12 -0.41 -13.42
N GLN A 276 6.59 -0.91 -12.35
CA GLN A 276 7.22 -1.80 -11.38
C GLN A 276 6.58 -3.18 -11.43
N VAL A 277 7.35 -4.21 -11.07
CA VAL A 277 6.88 -5.59 -11.00
C VAL A 277 7.17 -6.14 -9.62
N HIS A 278 6.16 -6.68 -9.00
CA HIS A 278 6.24 -7.29 -7.69
C HIS A 278 6.03 -8.79 -7.79
N VAL A 279 6.81 -9.55 -7.05
CA VAL A 279 6.62 -11.00 -6.92
C VAL A 279 6.67 -11.39 -5.45
N GLY A 280 5.82 -12.35 -5.08
CA GLY A 280 5.73 -12.82 -3.70
C GLY A 280 5.44 -14.29 -3.60
N MET A 281 5.94 -14.90 -2.53
CA MET A 281 5.65 -16.27 -2.16
C MET A 281 5.27 -16.39 -0.69
N GLU A 282 4.31 -17.26 -0.40
CA GLU A 282 3.85 -17.56 0.95
C GLU A 282 3.85 -19.08 1.15
N TYR A 283 4.46 -19.53 2.21
CA TYR A 283 4.32 -20.89 2.71
C TYR A 283 3.59 -20.87 4.05
N GLU A 284 2.43 -21.48 4.10
CA GLU A 284 1.60 -21.61 5.30
C GLU A 284 1.58 -23.05 5.76
N PHE A 285 1.86 -23.25 7.04
CA PHE A 285 1.88 -24.56 7.71
C PHE A 285 0.84 -24.61 8.82
N ALA A 286 0.09 -25.71 8.84
CA ALA A 286 -0.95 -26.02 9.84
C ALA A 286 -2.03 -24.94 10.00
N ASN A 287 -2.25 -24.09 8.98
CA ASN A 287 -3.11 -22.89 9.02
C ASN A 287 -2.78 -21.96 10.22
N THR A 288 -1.55 -22.03 10.73
CA THR A 288 -1.11 -21.32 11.92
C THR A 288 0.11 -20.46 11.64
N PHE A 289 1.12 -21.02 11.01
CA PHE A 289 2.39 -20.35 10.74
C PHE A 289 2.51 -20.02 9.26
N ALA A 290 2.93 -18.81 8.95
CA ALA A 290 3.22 -18.39 7.59
C ALA A 290 4.62 -17.81 7.50
N LEU A 291 5.37 -18.19 6.45
CA LEU A 291 6.62 -17.56 6.05
C LEU A 291 6.44 -16.93 4.67
N ARG A 292 6.97 -15.75 4.50
CA ARG A 292 6.80 -14.96 3.28
C ARG A 292 8.12 -14.39 2.80
N ALA A 293 8.26 -14.32 1.51
CA ALA A 293 9.33 -13.58 0.86
C ALA A 293 8.78 -12.91 -0.40
N GLY A 294 9.35 -11.76 -0.74
CA GLY A 294 8.97 -11.01 -1.92
C GLY A 294 10.12 -10.22 -2.50
N TYR A 295 9.95 -9.81 -3.74
CA TYR A 295 10.90 -8.95 -4.42
C TYR A 295 10.18 -7.93 -5.29
N LYS A 296 10.67 -6.68 -5.26
CA LYS A 296 10.18 -5.55 -6.04
C LYS A 296 11.22 -5.20 -7.10
N PHE A 297 10.83 -5.30 -8.36
CA PHE A 297 11.69 -4.94 -9.51
C PHE A 297 11.42 -3.50 -9.95
N ASN A 298 12.40 -2.87 -10.54
CA ASN A 298 12.39 -1.48 -11.02
C ASN A 298 12.18 -0.45 -9.90
N TYR A 299 12.83 -0.68 -8.77
CA TYR A 299 12.99 0.27 -7.67
C TYR A 299 14.45 0.66 -7.53
N ASP A 300 14.71 1.91 -7.15
CA ASP A 300 16.07 2.39 -6.94
C ASP A 300 16.69 1.82 -5.66
N PHE A 301 15.88 1.64 -4.60
CA PHE A 301 16.35 1.25 -3.27
C PHE A 301 15.57 0.11 -2.62
N ASP A 302 14.30 -0.05 -2.96
CA ASP A 302 13.42 -1.09 -2.38
C ASP A 302 13.50 -2.37 -3.22
N GLY A 303 13.65 -3.52 -2.59
CA GLY A 303 13.80 -4.77 -3.33
C GLY A 303 13.32 -5.98 -2.55
N LEU A 304 14.20 -6.55 -1.75
CA LEU A 304 13.95 -7.80 -1.05
C LEU A 304 13.10 -7.57 0.21
N THR A 305 12.07 -8.40 0.38
CA THR A 305 11.19 -8.36 1.54
C THR A 305 11.01 -9.73 2.14
N PHE A 306 10.85 -9.78 3.46
CA PHE A 306 10.58 -11.00 4.21
C PHE A 306 9.51 -10.75 5.26
N GLY A 307 8.89 -11.83 5.70
CA GLY A 307 7.96 -11.74 6.82
C GLY A 307 7.52 -13.08 7.36
N ALA A 308 6.91 -13.00 8.52
CA ALA A 308 6.32 -14.14 9.20
C ALA A 308 4.91 -13.77 9.68
N GLY A 309 4.05 -14.77 9.80
CA GLY A 309 2.70 -14.61 10.28
C GLY A 309 2.30 -15.74 11.23
N LEU A 310 1.47 -15.38 12.20
CA LEU A 310 0.80 -16.31 13.10
C LEU A 310 -0.71 -16.11 12.94
N GLN A 311 -1.44 -17.20 12.78
CA GLN A 311 -2.89 -17.22 12.79
C GLN A 311 -3.39 -18.19 13.84
N HIS A 312 -4.35 -17.76 14.62
CA HIS A 312 -4.96 -18.61 15.63
C HIS A 312 -6.49 -18.45 15.58
N GLN A 313 -7.18 -19.56 15.59
CA GLN A 313 -8.64 -19.59 15.63
C GLN A 313 -9.12 -19.99 17.02
N LEU A 314 -9.83 -19.08 17.69
CA LEU A 314 -10.36 -19.27 19.03
C LEU A 314 -11.87 -19.05 18.99
N GLU A 315 -12.66 -20.09 19.30
CA GLU A 315 -14.13 -20.00 19.48
C GLU A 315 -14.89 -19.22 18.40
N GLY A 316 -14.47 -19.34 17.11
CA GLY A 316 -15.10 -18.61 16.01
C GLY A 316 -14.52 -17.21 15.78
N ILE A 317 -13.43 -16.84 16.44
CA ILE A 317 -12.66 -15.63 16.17
C ILE A 317 -11.32 -16.03 15.55
N ARG A 318 -10.95 -15.43 14.43
CA ARG A 318 -9.62 -15.59 13.85
C ARG A 318 -8.76 -14.39 14.25
N LEU A 319 -7.66 -14.67 14.93
CA LEU A 319 -6.61 -13.71 15.26
C LEU A 319 -5.44 -13.89 14.30
N SER A 320 -4.87 -12.81 13.81
CA SER A 320 -3.64 -12.81 13.02
C SER A 320 -2.65 -11.80 13.57
N PHE A 321 -1.38 -12.19 13.52
CA PHE A 321 -0.24 -11.32 13.80
C PHE A 321 0.76 -11.50 12.67
N ASP A 322 1.14 -10.42 12.03
CA ASP A 322 2.05 -10.43 10.90
C ASP A 322 3.18 -9.43 11.12
N TYR A 323 4.39 -9.83 10.74
CA TYR A 323 5.59 -9.01 10.75
C TYR A 323 6.21 -8.99 9.36
N SER A 324 6.72 -7.86 8.93
CA SER A 324 7.52 -7.74 7.72
C SER A 324 8.76 -6.88 7.91
N TYR A 325 9.78 -7.24 7.16
CA TYR A 325 11.05 -6.55 6.99
C TYR A 325 11.25 -6.28 5.50
N GLY A 326 11.54 -5.04 5.14
CA GLY A 326 11.89 -4.61 3.79
C GLY A 326 13.26 -3.95 3.78
N ASP A 327 14.14 -4.43 2.93
CA ASP A 327 15.46 -3.84 2.73
C ASP A 327 15.33 -2.64 1.77
N MET A 328 15.80 -1.47 2.24
CA MET A 328 15.79 -0.23 1.48
C MET A 328 17.21 0.16 1.02
N GLY A 329 18.14 -0.80 1.06
CA GLY A 329 19.52 -0.62 0.63
C GLY A 329 20.44 0.06 1.66
N VAL A 330 21.71 0.20 1.27
CA VAL A 330 22.81 0.61 2.17
C VAL A 330 22.61 1.99 2.80
N TYR A 331 21.92 2.90 2.10
CA TYR A 331 21.81 4.30 2.54
C TYR A 331 20.53 4.57 3.35
N LEU A 332 19.46 3.83 3.08
CA LEU A 332 18.16 4.05 3.72
C LEU A 332 17.86 3.03 4.83
N GLY A 333 18.64 1.93 4.89
CA GLY A 333 18.49 0.91 5.91
C GLY A 333 17.30 -0.02 5.63
N TYR A 334 16.37 -0.11 6.56
CA TYR A 334 15.26 -1.05 6.46
C TYR A 334 13.96 -0.47 7.02
N VAL A 335 12.85 -1.03 6.57
CA VAL A 335 11.50 -0.69 7.04
C VAL A 335 10.88 -1.92 7.69
N GLN A 336 10.28 -1.72 8.85
CA GLN A 336 9.58 -2.77 9.59
C GLN A 336 8.10 -2.47 9.71
N ARG A 337 7.27 -3.52 9.63
CA ARG A 337 5.83 -3.41 9.82
C ARG A 337 5.31 -4.51 10.73
N ILE A 338 4.32 -4.15 11.53
CA ILE A 338 3.58 -5.08 12.36
C ILE A 338 2.10 -4.88 12.03
N SER A 339 1.38 -5.98 11.82
CA SER A 339 -0.07 -5.95 11.63
C SER A 339 -0.74 -6.94 12.57
N ILE A 340 -1.88 -6.52 13.10
CA ILE A 340 -2.75 -7.36 13.95
C ILE A 340 -4.14 -7.35 13.33
N GLY A 341 -4.70 -8.55 13.14
CA GLY A 341 -6.04 -8.71 12.57
C GLY A 341 -6.94 -9.54 13.49
N ILE A 342 -8.22 -9.16 13.50
CA ILE A 342 -9.29 -9.89 14.17
C ILE A 342 -10.42 -10.05 13.15
N ALA A 343 -10.86 -11.27 12.90
CA ALA A 343 -11.98 -11.53 12.00
C ALA A 343 -12.96 -12.53 12.62
N LEU A 344 -14.25 -12.28 12.41
CA LEU A 344 -15.32 -13.23 12.65
C LEU A 344 -15.62 -13.92 11.31
N PRO A 345 -15.37 -15.23 11.23
CA PRO A 345 -15.69 -16.05 10.05
C PRO A 345 -17.19 -16.35 9.93
#